data_dd23ded0b1a807e0ab8fe78016d547f6
#
_entry.id   dd23ded0b1a807e0ab8fe78016d547f6
#
_cell.length_a   1.000
_cell.length_b   1.000
_cell.length_c   1.000
_cell.angle_alpha   90.00
_cell.angle_beta   90.00
_cell.angle_gamma   90.00
#
_symmetry.space_group_name_H-M   'P 1'
#
loop_
_entity.id
_entity.type
_entity.pdbx_description
1 polymer ?
#
loop_
_entity_poly.entity_id
_entity_poly.type
_entity_poly.pdbx_seq_one_letter_code
_entity_poly.pdbx_strand_id
1 'polypeptide(L)'
;GHITCGKCRNCLEGHKENCKDAKGVGVNRNGAFAEYLVIPSSNVWPCNPNIPEEMYAIFDPFGNATHTALSYDMLGEDVLITGAGPIGIMAAAIAKFSGARHVVVTDLNQYRLDLATKLGATRTVNLKEEKLTDVMKEIARSQASTPLRGTG
;
A
#
# COMPACT_ATOMS: atom_id res chain seq x y z
N GLY A 1 1.04 13.66 7.29
CA GLY A 1 2.06 14.64 7.25
C GLY A 1 1.78 15.93 6.46
N HIS A 2 0.60 16.13 5.80
CA HIS A 2 0.33 17.33 5.00
C HIS A 2 -0.71 18.22 5.67
N ILE A 3 -0.43 19.53 5.73
CA ILE A 3 -1.37 20.56 6.17
C ILE A 3 -1.92 21.23 4.93
N THR A 4 -3.24 21.21 4.76
CA THR A 4 -3.95 21.75 3.59
C THR A 4 -4.56 23.11 3.90
N CYS A 5 -4.78 23.93 2.86
CA CYS A 5 -5.27 25.30 3.06
C CYS A 5 -6.76 25.39 3.40
N GLY A 6 -7.55 24.36 3.17
CA GLY A 6 -8.98 24.28 3.45
C GLY A 6 -9.90 25.15 2.57
N LYS A 7 -9.35 25.99 1.69
CA LYS A 7 -10.10 27.01 0.93
C LYS A 7 -9.92 26.97 -0.58
N CYS A 8 -8.96 26.23 -1.11
CA CYS A 8 -8.84 26.07 -2.56
C CYS A 8 -9.92 25.11 -3.09
N ARG A 9 -10.15 25.15 -4.40
CA ARG A 9 -11.18 24.32 -5.06
C ARG A 9 -11.06 22.84 -4.67
N ASN A 10 -9.86 22.26 -4.76
CA ASN A 10 -9.65 20.86 -4.40
C ASN A 10 -10.03 20.56 -2.95
N CYS A 11 -9.68 21.46 -2.00
CA CYS A 11 -10.05 21.28 -0.60
C CYS A 11 -11.56 21.35 -0.37
N LEU A 12 -12.26 22.27 -1.07
CA LEU A 12 -13.70 22.43 -0.96
C LEU A 12 -14.48 21.27 -1.58
N GLU A 13 -13.92 20.66 -2.63
CA GLU A 13 -14.47 19.47 -3.29
C GLU A 13 -14.11 18.15 -2.56
N GLY A 14 -13.35 18.21 -1.43
CA GLY A 14 -12.96 17.03 -0.65
C GLY A 14 -11.63 16.40 -1.05
N HIS A 15 -11.03 16.83 -2.14
CA HIS A 15 -9.74 16.34 -2.67
C HIS A 15 -8.55 17.05 -2.01
N LYS A 16 -8.43 16.90 -0.69
CA LYS A 16 -7.40 17.59 0.10
C LYS A 16 -5.98 17.17 -0.25
N GLU A 17 -5.79 15.94 -0.71
CA GLU A 17 -4.53 15.40 -1.21
C GLU A 17 -3.97 16.20 -2.40
N ASN A 18 -4.84 16.84 -3.17
CA ASN A 18 -4.52 17.69 -4.32
C ASN A 18 -4.50 19.19 -3.98
N CYS A 19 -4.37 19.54 -2.70
CA CYS A 19 -4.32 20.94 -2.27
C CYS A 19 -3.11 21.66 -2.88
N LYS A 20 -3.37 22.74 -3.64
CA LYS A 20 -2.32 23.55 -4.28
C LYS A 20 -1.35 24.23 -3.31
N ASP A 21 -1.79 24.46 -2.08
CA ASP A 21 -1.02 25.12 -1.03
C ASP A 21 -0.68 24.14 0.11
N ALA A 22 -0.63 22.83 -0.17
CA ALA A 22 -0.27 21.82 0.80
C ALA A 22 1.16 22.03 1.32
N LYS A 23 1.34 21.88 2.65
CA LYS A 23 2.65 22.01 3.29
C LYS A 23 2.98 20.72 4.04
N GLY A 24 4.03 20.06 3.62
CA GLY A 24 4.59 18.90 4.30
C GLY A 24 5.24 19.30 5.62
N VAL A 25 4.86 18.63 6.71
CA VAL A 25 5.51 18.74 8.01
C VAL A 25 6.91 18.14 7.90
N GLY A 26 7.93 18.88 8.27
CA GLY A 26 9.33 18.48 8.11
C GLY A 26 9.93 18.81 6.73
N VAL A 27 9.15 19.36 5.78
CA VAL A 27 9.62 19.75 4.44
C VAL A 27 9.41 21.24 4.17
N ASN A 28 8.15 21.71 4.22
CA ASN A 28 7.78 23.10 3.96
C ASN A 28 7.57 23.90 5.27
N ARG A 29 7.59 23.24 6.38
CA ARG A 29 7.51 23.79 7.73
C ARG A 29 8.20 22.85 8.72
N ASN A 30 8.42 23.33 9.95
CA ASN A 30 9.09 22.57 11.00
C ASN A 30 8.47 21.20 11.22
N GLY A 31 9.32 20.19 11.37
CA GLY A 31 8.97 18.80 11.55
C GLY A 31 9.02 18.32 12.99
N ALA A 32 8.97 17.00 13.18
CA ALA A 32 8.88 16.33 14.46
C ALA A 32 10.26 16.05 15.14
N PHE A 33 11.39 16.34 14.49
CA PHE A 33 12.71 16.26 15.15
C PHE A 33 12.94 17.46 16.07
N ALA A 34 12.08 17.57 17.11
CA ALA A 34 12.09 18.65 18.10
C ALA A 34 11.34 18.19 19.34
N GLU A 35 11.54 18.88 20.47
CA GLU A 35 10.81 18.61 21.71
C GLU A 35 9.30 18.91 21.58
N TYR A 36 8.96 19.88 20.72
CA TYR A 36 7.57 20.32 20.48
C TYR A 36 7.27 20.44 18.98
N LEU A 37 6.08 20.02 18.62
CA LEU A 37 5.54 20.16 17.27
C LEU A 37 4.22 20.91 17.31
N VAL A 38 4.13 22.03 16.57
CA VAL A 38 2.88 22.79 16.43
C VAL A 38 2.22 22.46 15.10
N ILE A 39 1.06 21.83 15.15
CA ILE A 39 0.23 21.49 13.98
C ILE A 39 -1.24 21.83 14.25
N PRO A 40 -2.06 22.04 13.19
CA PRO A 40 -3.50 22.22 13.34
C PRO A 40 -4.14 20.99 14.01
N SER A 41 -5.13 21.20 14.89
CA SER A 41 -5.85 20.12 15.55
C SER A 41 -6.51 19.15 14.58
N SER A 42 -6.91 19.64 13.39
CA SER A 42 -7.44 18.81 12.30
C SER A 42 -6.45 17.78 11.73
N ASN A 43 -5.17 17.92 12.06
CA ASN A 43 -4.10 16.97 11.68
C ASN A 43 -3.72 16.03 12.83
N VAL A 44 -4.43 16.09 13.96
CA VAL A 44 -4.18 15.23 15.12
C VAL A 44 -5.25 14.14 15.18
N TRP A 45 -4.81 12.90 15.24
CA TRP A 45 -5.66 11.73 15.33
C TRP A 45 -5.36 10.96 16.61
N PRO A 46 -6.33 10.81 17.52
CA PRO A 46 -6.15 9.95 18.68
C PRO A 46 -5.94 8.50 18.22
N CYS A 47 -4.89 7.88 18.71
CA CYS A 47 -4.60 6.48 18.44
C CYS A 47 -5.25 5.58 19.52
N ASN A 48 -5.61 4.36 19.12
CA ASN A 48 -6.12 3.37 20.07
C ASN A 48 -4.97 2.96 21.03
N PRO A 49 -5.12 3.15 22.36
CA PRO A 49 -4.06 2.87 23.33
C PRO A 49 -3.66 1.38 23.41
N ASN A 50 -4.45 0.48 22.83
CA ASN A 50 -4.12 -0.95 22.78
C ASN A 50 -3.17 -1.30 21.61
N ILE A 51 -2.85 -0.36 20.72
CA ILE A 51 -1.87 -0.57 19.65
C ILE A 51 -0.48 -0.34 20.24
N PRO A 52 0.48 -1.27 20.07
CA PRO A 52 1.86 -1.08 20.48
C PRO A 52 2.45 0.22 19.92
N GLU A 53 3.16 0.98 20.74
CA GLU A 53 3.63 2.33 20.39
C GLU A 53 4.56 2.33 19.16
N GLU A 54 5.38 1.31 19.01
CA GLU A 54 6.26 1.13 17.86
C GLU A 54 5.51 1.00 16.52
N MET A 55 4.24 0.59 16.56
CA MET A 55 3.42 0.47 15.36
C MET A 55 2.96 1.82 14.80
N TYR A 56 2.98 2.88 15.60
CA TYR A 56 2.59 4.21 15.12
C TYR A 56 3.57 4.73 14.07
N ALA A 57 4.82 4.32 14.11
CA ALA A 57 5.85 4.72 13.14
C ALA A 57 5.54 4.27 11.70
N ILE A 58 4.72 3.24 11.52
CA ILE A 58 4.36 2.72 10.19
C ILE A 58 2.99 3.18 9.70
N PHE A 59 2.24 3.99 10.45
CA PHE A 59 0.90 4.41 10.07
C PHE A 59 0.86 5.21 8.77
N ASP A 60 1.82 6.10 8.54
CA ASP A 60 1.89 6.87 7.30
C ASP A 60 2.15 5.95 6.07
N PRO A 61 3.22 5.13 6.03
CA PRO A 61 3.43 4.21 4.92
C PRO A 61 2.34 3.14 4.80
N PHE A 62 1.71 2.69 5.89
CA PHE A 62 0.57 1.79 5.85
C PHE A 62 -0.67 2.47 5.24
N GLY A 63 -0.90 3.75 5.56
CA GLY A 63 -1.93 4.57 4.92
C GLY A 63 -1.73 4.68 3.41
N ASN A 64 -0.50 4.89 2.94
CA ASN A 64 -0.17 4.91 1.52
C ASN A 64 -0.45 3.56 0.84
N ALA A 65 -0.05 2.45 1.47
CA ALA A 65 -0.33 1.11 0.97
C ALA A 65 -1.84 0.83 0.87
N THR A 66 -2.59 1.20 1.92
CA THR A 66 -4.05 1.02 2.00
C THR A 66 -4.77 1.84 0.94
N HIS A 67 -4.44 3.13 0.83
CA HIS A 67 -5.05 4.01 -0.16
C HIS A 67 -4.81 3.51 -1.58
N THR A 68 -3.57 3.16 -1.91
CA THR A 68 -3.24 2.65 -3.25
C THR A 68 -3.93 1.32 -3.54
N ALA A 69 -3.87 0.38 -2.62
CA ALA A 69 -4.44 -0.94 -2.79
C ALA A 69 -5.97 -0.89 -2.95
N LEU A 70 -6.66 -0.14 -2.08
CA LEU A 70 -8.11 -0.07 -2.08
C LEU A 70 -8.70 0.98 -3.04
N SER A 71 -7.88 1.62 -3.87
CA SER A 71 -8.38 2.50 -4.95
C SER A 71 -9.02 1.73 -6.11
N TYR A 72 -8.86 0.42 -6.14
CA TYR A 72 -9.42 -0.49 -7.15
C TYR A 72 -10.05 -1.70 -6.48
N ASP A 73 -11.04 -2.29 -7.13
CA ASP A 73 -11.61 -3.56 -6.68
C ASP A 73 -10.54 -4.67 -6.76
N MET A 74 -10.42 -5.43 -5.68
CA MET A 74 -9.41 -6.49 -5.58
C MET A 74 -10.00 -7.90 -5.47
N LEU A 75 -11.28 -8.01 -5.16
CA LEU A 75 -11.93 -9.30 -4.95
C LEU A 75 -11.91 -10.13 -6.24
N GLY A 76 -11.19 -11.25 -6.21
CA GLY A 76 -11.03 -12.14 -7.35
C GLY A 76 -10.07 -11.67 -8.43
N GLU A 77 -9.44 -10.49 -8.27
CA GLU A 77 -8.52 -9.92 -9.24
C GLU A 77 -7.09 -10.41 -9.09
N ASP A 78 -6.30 -10.25 -10.14
CA ASP A 78 -4.86 -10.51 -10.15
C ASP A 78 -4.12 -9.19 -9.93
N VAL A 79 -3.33 -9.11 -8.87
CA VAL A 79 -2.64 -7.90 -8.43
C VAL A 79 -1.14 -8.04 -8.64
N LEU A 80 -0.54 -7.10 -9.36
CA LEU A 80 0.90 -6.98 -9.49
C LEU A 80 1.42 -5.81 -8.65
N ILE A 81 2.36 -6.09 -7.78
CA ILE A 81 3.05 -5.11 -6.94
C ILE A 81 4.53 -5.06 -7.34
N THR A 82 4.98 -3.92 -7.82
CA THR A 82 6.37 -3.70 -8.20
C THR A 82 7.15 -3.11 -7.02
N GLY A 83 8.08 -3.90 -6.49
CA GLY A 83 8.90 -3.56 -5.33
C GLY A 83 8.36 -4.12 -4.01
N ALA A 84 9.20 -4.91 -3.34
CA ALA A 84 8.95 -5.47 -2.01
C ALA A 84 9.59 -4.61 -0.90
N GLY A 85 9.47 -3.28 -1.02
CA GLY A 85 9.75 -2.36 0.09
C GLY A 85 8.64 -2.41 1.14
N PRO A 86 8.75 -1.67 2.26
CA PRO A 86 7.74 -1.69 3.32
C PRO A 86 6.33 -1.45 2.82
N ILE A 87 6.12 -0.46 1.95
CA ILE A 87 4.80 -0.16 1.37
C ILE A 87 4.30 -1.31 0.49
N GLY A 88 5.16 -1.87 -0.38
CA GLY A 88 4.78 -2.99 -1.25
C GLY A 88 4.41 -4.26 -0.49
N ILE A 89 5.15 -4.58 0.57
CA ILE A 89 4.85 -5.72 1.45
C ILE A 89 3.51 -5.53 2.17
N MET A 90 3.25 -4.32 2.69
CA MET A 90 1.97 -3.99 3.31
C MET A 90 0.81 -4.03 2.30
N ALA A 91 1.04 -3.52 1.08
CA ALA A 91 0.06 -3.61 0.00
C ALA A 91 -0.26 -5.07 -0.38
N ALA A 92 0.74 -5.96 -0.36
CA ALA A 92 0.52 -7.39 -0.60
C ALA A 92 -0.38 -8.04 0.47
N ALA A 93 -0.17 -7.70 1.74
CA ALA A 93 -1.01 -8.16 2.83
C ALA A 93 -2.46 -7.65 2.68
N ILE A 94 -2.62 -6.37 2.34
CA ILE A 94 -3.93 -5.75 2.12
C ILE A 94 -4.65 -6.41 0.94
N ALA A 95 -3.97 -6.57 -0.21
CA ALA A 95 -4.53 -7.21 -1.40
C ALA A 95 -5.00 -8.64 -1.09
N LYS A 96 -4.19 -9.41 -0.37
CA LYS A 96 -4.56 -10.76 0.05
C LYS A 96 -5.77 -10.77 0.98
N PHE A 97 -5.80 -9.89 1.96
CA PHE A 97 -6.93 -9.74 2.90
C PHE A 97 -8.21 -9.31 2.19
N SER A 98 -8.11 -8.47 1.16
CA SER A 98 -9.23 -7.98 0.35
C SER A 98 -9.75 -9.01 -0.67
N GLY A 99 -9.17 -10.21 -0.72
CA GLY A 99 -9.65 -11.30 -1.55
C GLY A 99 -9.08 -11.33 -2.97
N ALA A 100 -7.93 -10.71 -3.21
CA ALA A 100 -7.22 -10.86 -4.48
C ALA A 100 -6.88 -12.35 -4.73
N ARG A 101 -7.10 -12.79 -5.98
CA ARG A 101 -6.86 -14.17 -6.39
C ARG A 101 -5.37 -14.48 -6.43
N HIS A 102 -4.61 -13.70 -7.17
CA HIS A 102 -3.16 -13.75 -7.20
C HIS A 102 -2.58 -12.42 -6.78
N VAL A 103 -1.59 -12.48 -5.89
CA VAL A 103 -0.80 -11.31 -5.48
C VAL A 103 0.65 -11.59 -5.87
N VAL A 104 1.07 -11.00 -6.97
CA VAL A 104 2.43 -11.13 -7.51
C VAL A 104 3.27 -9.95 -7.05
N VAL A 105 4.42 -10.23 -6.42
CA VAL A 105 5.32 -9.17 -5.95
C VAL A 105 6.69 -9.32 -6.60
N THR A 106 7.25 -8.25 -7.14
CA THR A 106 8.58 -8.24 -7.76
C THR A 106 9.58 -7.45 -6.93
N ASP A 107 10.81 -7.91 -6.87
CA ASP A 107 11.95 -7.17 -6.30
C ASP A 107 13.28 -7.76 -6.82
N LEU A 108 14.39 -7.11 -6.47
CA LEU A 108 15.76 -7.60 -6.71
C LEU A 108 16.38 -8.22 -5.45
N ASN A 109 15.72 -8.12 -4.30
CA ASN A 109 16.20 -8.54 -3.00
C ASN A 109 15.38 -9.74 -2.48
N GLN A 110 16.02 -10.90 -2.40
CA GLN A 110 15.36 -12.15 -2.00
C GLN A 110 14.78 -12.08 -0.59
N TYR A 111 15.48 -11.50 0.37
CA TYR A 111 14.98 -11.35 1.74
C TYR A 111 13.63 -10.60 1.81
N ARG A 112 13.48 -9.54 1.00
CA ARG A 112 12.22 -8.77 0.90
C ARG A 112 11.11 -9.59 0.26
N LEU A 113 11.44 -10.37 -0.77
CA LEU A 113 10.49 -11.28 -1.43
C LEU A 113 10.01 -12.37 -0.47
N ASP A 114 10.90 -12.91 0.37
CA ASP A 114 10.54 -13.89 1.40
C ASP A 114 9.59 -13.30 2.44
N LEU A 115 9.79 -12.03 2.83
CA LEU A 115 8.85 -11.30 3.70
C LEU A 115 7.50 -11.08 3.02
N ALA A 116 7.49 -10.70 1.74
CA ALA A 116 6.25 -10.52 0.98
C ALA A 116 5.45 -11.85 0.91
N THR A 117 6.13 -12.98 0.71
CA THR A 117 5.51 -14.30 0.73
C THR A 117 4.85 -14.60 2.08
N LYS A 118 5.54 -14.32 3.19
CA LYS A 118 5.00 -14.52 4.55
C LYS A 118 3.75 -13.67 4.83
N LEU A 119 3.65 -12.50 4.19
CA LEU A 119 2.58 -11.53 4.42
C LEU A 119 1.45 -11.58 3.40
N GLY A 120 1.50 -12.48 2.41
CA GLY A 120 0.33 -12.71 1.55
C GLY A 120 0.57 -12.73 0.05
N ALA A 121 1.81 -12.47 -0.42
CA ALA A 121 2.12 -12.69 -1.82
C ALA A 121 1.93 -14.17 -2.19
N THR A 122 1.16 -14.42 -3.24
CA THR A 122 0.93 -15.79 -3.75
C THR A 122 2.08 -16.23 -4.66
N ARG A 123 2.78 -15.28 -5.27
CA ARG A 123 3.95 -15.47 -6.12
C ARG A 123 4.90 -14.29 -5.96
N THR A 124 6.16 -14.57 -5.77
CA THR A 124 7.22 -13.55 -5.78
C THR A 124 8.16 -13.79 -6.96
N VAL A 125 8.70 -12.71 -7.53
CA VAL A 125 9.54 -12.74 -8.72
C VAL A 125 10.83 -11.96 -8.44
N ASN A 126 11.95 -12.68 -8.38
CA ASN A 126 13.25 -12.06 -8.33
C ASN A 126 13.70 -11.70 -9.77
N LEU A 127 13.66 -10.42 -10.11
CA LEU A 127 13.94 -9.96 -11.46
C LEU A 127 15.39 -10.16 -11.91
N LYS A 128 16.30 -10.61 -11.02
CA LYS A 128 17.66 -11.05 -11.37
C LYS A 128 17.69 -12.48 -11.89
N GLU A 129 16.69 -13.30 -11.52
CA GLU A 129 16.69 -14.75 -11.73
C GLU A 129 15.65 -15.17 -12.76
N GLU A 130 14.52 -14.47 -12.83
CA GLU A 130 13.41 -14.82 -13.72
C GLU A 130 12.73 -13.60 -14.36
N LYS A 131 12.06 -13.82 -15.49
CA LYS A 131 11.34 -12.77 -16.22
C LYS A 131 9.88 -12.72 -15.76
N LEU A 132 9.42 -11.55 -15.36
CA LEU A 132 8.02 -11.32 -14.98
C LEU A 132 7.03 -11.81 -16.06
N THR A 133 7.35 -11.58 -17.34
CA THR A 133 6.48 -11.99 -18.46
C THR A 133 6.23 -13.48 -18.53
N ASP A 134 7.18 -14.30 -18.11
CA ASP A 134 7.03 -15.75 -18.14
C ASP A 134 6.18 -16.22 -16.96
N VAL A 135 6.36 -15.62 -15.78
CA VAL A 135 5.51 -15.85 -14.61
C VAL A 135 4.06 -15.45 -14.88
N MET A 136 3.83 -14.30 -15.54
CA MET A 136 2.48 -13.86 -15.89
C MET A 136 1.80 -14.81 -16.89
N LYS A 137 2.54 -15.38 -17.84
CA LYS A 137 2.02 -16.41 -18.75
C LYS A 137 1.68 -17.72 -18.02
N GLU A 138 2.47 -18.12 -17.04
CA GLU A 138 2.21 -19.28 -16.19
C GLU A 138 0.90 -19.11 -15.42
N ILE A 139 0.71 -17.97 -14.76
CA ILE A 139 -0.53 -17.64 -14.03
C ILE A 139 -1.74 -17.66 -14.97
N ALA A 140 -1.64 -17.04 -16.14
CA ALA A 140 -2.73 -17.01 -17.12
C ALA A 140 -3.10 -18.42 -17.62
N ARG A 141 -2.13 -19.30 -17.83
CA ARG A 141 -2.38 -20.70 -18.23
C ARG A 141 -3.06 -21.53 -17.14
N SER A 142 -2.67 -21.33 -15.87
CA SER A 142 -3.29 -22.01 -14.73
C SER A 142 -4.78 -21.67 -14.60
N GLN A 143 -5.18 -20.46 -14.98
CA GLN A 143 -6.56 -20.01 -14.99
C GLN A 143 -7.39 -20.69 -16.09
N ALA A 144 -6.81 -20.84 -17.29
CA ALA A 144 -7.48 -21.48 -18.42
C ALA A 144 -7.74 -22.97 -18.18
N SER A 145 -6.99 -23.62 -17.29
CA SER A 145 -7.13 -25.04 -16.97
C SER A 145 -8.07 -25.33 -15.78
N THR A 146 -8.59 -24.32 -15.10
CA THR A 146 -9.54 -24.51 -14.00
C THR A 146 -10.95 -24.64 -14.57
N PRO A 147 -11.60 -25.85 -14.54
CA PRO A 147 -12.96 -25.99 -15.01
C PRO A 147 -13.90 -25.12 -14.18
N LEU A 148 -14.78 -24.38 -14.85
CA LEU A 148 -15.89 -23.70 -14.21
C LEU A 148 -16.66 -24.76 -13.42
N ARG A 149 -16.63 -24.69 -12.09
CA ARG A 149 -17.53 -25.52 -11.27
C ARG A 149 -18.93 -25.03 -11.58
N GLY A 150 -19.64 -25.84 -12.34
CA GLY A 150 -21.05 -25.60 -12.60
C GLY A 150 -21.79 -25.50 -11.27
N THR A 151 -22.53 -24.43 -11.12
CA THR A 151 -23.56 -24.33 -10.09
C THR A 151 -24.63 -25.32 -10.42
N GLY A 152 -24.60 -26.50 -9.76
CA GLY A 152 -25.74 -27.40 -9.75
C GLY A 152 -26.82 -26.89 -8.81
#